data_17ea0f15397ccdca505872454396c297
#
_entry.id   17ea0f15397ccdca505872454396c297
#
_cell.length_a   1.000
_cell.length_b   1.000
_cell.length_c   1.000
_cell.angle_alpha   90.00
_cell.angle_beta   90.00
_cell.angle_gamma   90.00
#
_symmetry.space_group_name_H-M   'P 1'
#
loop_
_entity.id
_entity.type
_entity.pdbx_description
1 polymer ?
#
loop_
_entity_poly.entity_id
_entity_poly.type
_entity_poly.pdbx_seq_one_letter_code
_entity_poly.pdbx_strand_id
1 'polypeptide(L)'
;MAGAIALLAFIAIGYRNATAAPIVRRLALTLPNYPPAASPVKIVLFSDVHVHGPDMPPERVATIVQQINALRPDIIIGTGDFVGNTLVGKHYGVDDAIAPLGQLKARLGTYAVLGNNDYNAGASDVTRALENAGVRVLDDDAVRVGPIALGGRDGRVYHQPPPLKAARAMADEALQRIAGIKVLAAHRPDEFAFSPSSTTLVLAGHTHCGQIVLPLIGAIATGSDFGRKYLCGVIRDGSKTLVVTAGLGTSYVPLRFGAPPDIWLITLR
;
A
#
# COMPACT_ATOMS: atom_id res chain seq x y z
N MET A 1 24.35 14.47 -30.28
CA MET A 1 24.65 15.04 -28.94
C MET A 1 23.38 15.52 -28.21
N ALA A 2 22.54 16.37 -28.79
CA ALA A 2 21.35 16.89 -28.11
C ALA A 2 20.37 15.79 -27.59
N GLY A 3 20.10 14.73 -28.37
CA GLY A 3 19.26 13.62 -27.95
C GLY A 3 19.79 12.82 -26.78
N ALA A 4 21.12 12.60 -26.71
CA ALA A 4 21.74 11.92 -25.58
C ALA A 4 21.67 12.74 -24.28
N ILE A 5 21.84 14.05 -24.38
CA ILE A 5 21.69 14.99 -23.24
C ILE A 5 20.24 14.98 -22.74
N ALA A 6 19.25 15.04 -23.65
CA ALA A 6 17.84 14.99 -23.29
C ALA A 6 17.46 13.67 -22.59
N LEU A 7 17.96 12.53 -23.06
CA LEU A 7 17.74 11.22 -22.44
C LEU A 7 18.36 11.16 -21.04
N LEU A 8 19.59 11.61 -20.88
CA LEU A 8 20.25 11.65 -19.56
C LEU A 8 19.51 12.56 -18.58
N ALA A 9 19.04 13.73 -19.04
CA ALA A 9 18.24 14.63 -18.23
C ALA A 9 16.90 13.99 -17.81
N PHE A 10 16.22 13.30 -18.72
CA PHE A 10 14.98 12.56 -18.43
C PHE A 10 15.22 11.50 -17.35
N ILE A 11 16.26 10.68 -17.50
CA ILE A 11 16.61 9.64 -16.51
C ILE A 11 16.92 10.29 -15.15
N ALA A 12 17.74 11.33 -15.12
CA ALA A 12 18.13 12.01 -13.89
C ALA A 12 16.92 12.62 -13.16
N ILE A 13 16.00 13.27 -13.89
CA ILE A 13 14.76 13.82 -13.32
C ILE A 13 13.86 12.70 -12.79
N GLY A 14 13.65 11.63 -13.57
CA GLY A 14 12.83 10.51 -13.17
C GLY A 14 13.37 9.79 -11.93
N TYR A 15 14.68 9.60 -11.86
CA TYR A 15 15.36 9.02 -10.70
C TYR A 15 15.26 9.92 -9.45
N ARG A 16 15.50 11.23 -9.61
CA ARG A 16 15.32 12.19 -8.52
C ARG A 16 13.90 12.19 -7.99
N ASN A 17 12.89 12.08 -8.84
CA ASN A 17 11.50 11.99 -8.44
C ASN A 17 11.20 10.67 -7.70
N ALA A 18 11.76 9.55 -8.18
CA ALA A 18 11.62 8.24 -7.54
C ALA A 18 12.25 8.19 -6.15
N THR A 19 13.38 8.90 -5.95
CA THR A 19 14.11 8.95 -4.68
C THR A 19 13.73 10.13 -3.78
N ALA A 20 12.76 10.96 -4.18
CA ALA A 20 12.27 12.05 -3.36
C ALA A 20 11.63 11.53 -2.05
N ALA A 21 11.63 12.37 -1.01
CA ALA A 21 10.89 12.08 0.22
C ALA A 21 9.40 11.91 -0.10
N PRO A 22 8.72 10.89 0.46
CA PRO A 22 7.30 10.69 0.23
C PRO A 22 6.46 11.88 0.67
N ILE A 23 5.47 12.24 -0.15
CA ILE A 23 4.50 13.29 0.19
C ILE A 23 3.50 12.74 1.20
N VAL A 24 3.29 13.45 2.31
CA VAL A 24 2.24 13.10 3.26
C VAL A 24 0.90 13.67 2.81
N ARG A 25 0.03 12.81 2.30
CA ARG A 25 -1.35 13.15 1.95
C ARG A 25 -2.25 12.97 3.18
N ARG A 26 -3.22 13.87 3.35
CA ARG A 26 -4.11 13.87 4.51
C ARG A 26 -5.55 13.73 4.07
N LEU A 27 -6.30 12.84 4.74
CA LEU A 27 -7.72 12.62 4.53
C LEU A 27 -8.43 12.55 5.88
N ALA A 28 -9.48 13.32 6.06
CA ALA A 28 -10.38 13.17 7.20
C ALA A 28 -11.72 12.60 6.71
N LEU A 29 -12.16 11.51 7.32
CA LEU A 29 -13.45 10.88 7.06
C LEU A 29 -14.31 11.00 8.32
N THR A 30 -15.39 11.78 8.22
CA THR A 30 -16.43 11.83 9.25
C THR A 30 -17.46 10.75 8.91
N LEU A 31 -17.56 9.76 9.78
CA LEU A 31 -18.39 8.57 9.56
C LEU A 31 -19.65 8.64 10.43
N PRO A 32 -20.84 8.52 9.84
CA PRO A 32 -22.10 8.59 10.61
C PRO A 32 -22.17 7.59 11.77
N ASN A 33 -21.53 6.43 11.59
CA ASN A 33 -21.52 5.34 12.57
C ASN A 33 -20.23 5.30 13.42
N TYR A 34 -19.45 6.39 13.45
CA TYR A 34 -18.29 6.45 14.34
C TYR A 34 -18.77 6.50 15.78
N PRO A 35 -18.25 5.65 16.70
CA PRO A 35 -18.72 5.64 18.08
C PRO A 35 -18.52 7.02 18.74
N PRO A 36 -19.57 7.67 19.26
CA PRO A 36 -19.47 9.06 19.77
C PRO A 36 -18.46 9.23 20.91
N ALA A 37 -18.25 8.17 21.70
CA ALA A 37 -17.30 8.16 22.82
C ALA A 37 -15.86 7.80 22.40
N ALA A 38 -15.65 7.39 21.15
CA ALA A 38 -14.30 7.02 20.69
C ALA A 38 -13.52 8.24 20.19
N SER A 39 -12.26 8.34 20.62
CA SER A 39 -11.35 9.32 20.07
C SER A 39 -11.08 9.05 18.58
N PRO A 40 -10.87 10.10 17.77
CA PRO A 40 -10.48 9.92 16.37
C PRO A 40 -9.28 8.99 16.23
N VAL A 41 -9.29 8.11 15.22
CA VAL A 41 -8.20 7.18 14.93
C VAL A 41 -7.43 7.65 13.71
N LYS A 42 -6.11 7.73 13.86
CA LYS A 42 -5.16 8.07 12.79
C LYS A 42 -4.58 6.80 12.20
N ILE A 43 -4.85 6.56 10.94
CA ILE A 43 -4.29 5.45 10.17
C ILE A 43 -3.22 6.01 9.23
N VAL A 44 -2.02 5.43 9.25
CA VAL A 44 -1.05 5.62 8.18
C VAL A 44 -1.16 4.46 7.22
N LEU A 45 -1.38 4.77 5.94
CA LEU A 45 -1.29 3.84 4.83
C LEU A 45 0.01 4.07 4.07
N PHE A 46 0.75 3.00 3.82
CA PHE A 46 1.86 2.93 2.87
C PHE A 46 1.80 1.62 2.09
N SER A 47 2.47 1.56 0.95
CA SER A 47 2.48 0.39 0.07
C SER A 47 3.69 0.40 -0.86
N ASP A 48 3.87 -0.71 -1.57
CA ASP A 48 4.76 -0.78 -2.73
C ASP A 48 6.15 -0.22 -2.39
N VAL A 49 6.74 -0.76 -1.32
CA VAL A 49 8.07 -0.35 -0.85
C VAL A 49 9.12 -0.77 -1.87
N HIS A 50 8.96 -1.99 -2.43
CA HIS A 50 9.86 -2.56 -3.42
C HIS A 50 11.33 -2.39 -3.04
N VAL A 51 11.74 -2.94 -1.89
CA VAL A 51 13.11 -2.79 -1.41
C VAL A 51 14.10 -3.41 -2.38
N HIS A 52 14.83 -2.55 -3.06
CA HIS A 52 15.92 -2.88 -3.99
C HIS A 52 16.80 -1.66 -4.24
N GLY A 53 17.99 -1.86 -4.74
CA GLY A 53 18.83 -0.78 -5.26
C GLY A 53 18.49 -0.45 -6.73
N PRO A 54 18.76 0.77 -7.20
CA PRO A 54 19.45 1.84 -6.45
C PRO A 54 18.51 2.79 -5.71
N ASP A 55 17.18 2.74 -5.92
CA ASP A 55 16.25 3.78 -5.49
C ASP A 55 15.60 3.51 -4.11
N MET A 56 15.50 2.26 -3.65
CA MET A 56 14.91 1.91 -2.36
C MET A 56 15.79 0.93 -1.55
N PRO A 57 17.00 1.31 -1.17
CA PRO A 57 17.79 0.50 -0.25
C PRO A 57 17.20 0.52 1.17
N PRO A 58 17.51 -0.46 2.05
CA PRO A 58 17.00 -0.54 3.41
C PRO A 58 17.19 0.74 4.24
N GLU A 59 18.27 1.48 4.03
CA GLU A 59 18.58 2.74 4.74
C GLU A 59 17.57 3.84 4.38
N ARG A 60 17.08 3.86 3.14
CA ARG A 60 16.00 4.77 2.74
C ARG A 60 14.68 4.37 3.37
N VAL A 61 14.39 3.07 3.45
CA VAL A 61 13.20 2.58 4.17
C VAL A 61 13.23 3.02 5.62
N ALA A 62 14.38 2.90 6.31
CA ALA A 62 14.54 3.37 7.68
C ALA A 62 14.25 4.87 7.83
N THR A 63 14.68 5.70 6.86
CA THR A 63 14.37 7.14 6.83
C THR A 63 12.85 7.39 6.67
N ILE A 64 12.18 6.63 5.80
CA ILE A 64 10.74 6.72 5.59
C ILE A 64 9.98 6.27 6.86
N VAL A 65 10.44 5.22 7.53
CA VAL A 65 9.88 4.76 8.81
C VAL A 65 9.93 5.87 9.87
N GLN A 66 11.02 6.64 9.93
CA GLN A 66 11.09 7.80 10.83
C GLN A 66 10.05 8.86 10.47
N GLN A 67 9.83 9.13 9.17
CA GLN A 67 8.80 10.04 8.71
C GLN A 67 7.38 9.55 9.09
N ILE A 68 7.10 8.25 8.94
CA ILE A 68 5.84 7.62 9.36
C ILE A 68 5.64 7.80 10.87
N ASN A 69 6.65 7.47 11.68
CA ASN A 69 6.58 7.58 13.14
C ASN A 69 6.34 9.02 13.62
N ALA A 70 6.90 10.02 12.91
CA ALA A 70 6.69 11.43 13.22
C ALA A 70 5.22 11.88 13.05
N LEU A 71 4.41 11.16 12.28
CA LEU A 71 2.96 11.40 12.14
C LEU A 71 2.17 10.93 13.36
N ARG A 72 2.77 10.17 14.27
CA ARG A 72 2.15 9.60 15.48
C ARG A 72 0.85 8.86 15.14
N PRO A 73 0.88 7.84 14.29
CA PRO A 73 -0.30 7.07 13.94
C PRO A 73 -0.79 6.24 15.11
N ASP A 74 -2.11 5.97 15.13
CA ASP A 74 -2.68 4.95 16.00
C ASP A 74 -2.55 3.57 15.38
N ILE A 75 -2.67 3.48 14.05
CA ILE A 75 -2.58 2.25 13.27
C ILE A 75 -1.69 2.52 12.05
N ILE A 76 -0.85 1.57 11.71
CA ILE A 76 -0.10 1.57 10.46
C ILE A 76 -0.56 0.37 9.62
N ILE A 77 -0.81 0.61 8.32
CA ILE A 77 -1.25 -0.42 7.39
C ILE A 77 -0.35 -0.38 6.15
N GLY A 78 0.35 -1.48 5.91
CA GLY A 78 1.11 -1.74 4.68
C GLY A 78 0.29 -2.59 3.71
N THR A 79 0.10 -2.14 2.48
CA THR A 79 -0.73 -2.86 1.51
C THR A 79 0.07 -3.61 0.46
N GLY A 80 1.18 -4.23 0.87
CA GLY A 80 1.92 -5.20 0.07
C GLY A 80 3.05 -4.64 -0.79
N ASP A 81 3.71 -5.54 -1.49
CA ASP A 81 4.89 -5.30 -2.31
C ASP A 81 6.03 -4.66 -1.52
N PHE A 82 6.40 -5.33 -0.41
CA PHE A 82 7.50 -4.91 0.45
C PHE A 82 8.84 -5.21 -0.21
N VAL A 83 8.96 -6.38 -0.83
CA VAL A 83 10.18 -6.82 -1.54
C VAL A 83 10.10 -6.42 -2.99
N GLY A 84 11.20 -5.87 -3.53
CA GLY A 84 11.27 -5.40 -4.90
C GLY A 84 11.62 -6.51 -5.89
N ASN A 85 11.08 -6.39 -7.10
CA ASN A 85 11.47 -7.16 -8.27
C ASN A 85 11.83 -6.18 -9.39
N THR A 86 13.09 -5.75 -9.41
CA THR A 86 13.60 -4.78 -10.39
C THR A 86 14.44 -5.45 -11.45
N LEU A 87 14.45 -4.85 -12.65
CA LEU A 87 15.35 -5.26 -13.74
C LEU A 87 16.78 -4.72 -13.58
N VAL A 88 16.96 -3.73 -12.70
CA VAL A 88 18.23 -3.00 -12.55
C VAL A 88 18.54 -2.77 -11.08
N GLY A 89 19.76 -3.08 -10.66
CA GLY A 89 20.24 -2.74 -9.34
C GLY A 89 20.46 -3.95 -8.43
N LYS A 90 20.60 -3.68 -7.13
CA LYS A 90 20.91 -4.68 -6.11
C LYS A 90 19.62 -5.27 -5.55
N HIS A 91 19.54 -6.59 -5.49
CA HIS A 91 18.53 -7.29 -4.73
C HIS A 91 19.01 -7.48 -3.26
N TYR A 92 18.10 -7.35 -2.33
CA TYR A 92 18.33 -7.61 -0.91
C TYR A 92 17.58 -8.90 -0.51
N GLY A 93 18.12 -9.62 0.47
CA GLY A 93 17.41 -10.72 1.09
C GLY A 93 16.12 -10.25 1.76
N VAL A 94 15.14 -11.15 1.90
CA VAL A 94 13.83 -10.80 2.50
C VAL A 94 13.98 -10.18 3.89
N ASP A 95 14.82 -10.79 4.74
CA ASP A 95 15.04 -10.32 6.10
C ASP A 95 15.67 -8.91 6.12
N ASP A 96 16.67 -8.65 5.27
CA ASP A 96 17.31 -7.32 5.14
C ASP A 96 16.33 -6.27 4.61
N ALA A 97 15.48 -6.65 3.67
CA ALA A 97 14.48 -5.76 3.09
C ALA A 97 13.43 -5.34 4.10
N ILE A 98 13.00 -6.26 4.97
CA ILE A 98 11.92 -6.06 5.94
C ILE A 98 12.42 -5.47 7.27
N ALA A 99 13.68 -5.72 7.66
CA ALA A 99 14.24 -5.31 8.96
C ALA A 99 13.95 -3.85 9.34
N PRO A 100 14.03 -2.84 8.44
CA PRO A 100 13.75 -1.46 8.81
C PRO A 100 12.32 -1.23 9.30
N LEU A 101 11.34 -2.04 8.86
CA LEU A 101 9.93 -1.93 9.26
C LEU A 101 9.73 -2.29 10.74
N GLY A 102 10.65 -3.01 11.36
CA GLY A 102 10.64 -3.28 12.80
C GLY A 102 10.73 -2.04 13.69
N GLN A 103 11.08 -0.88 13.11
CA GLN A 103 11.10 0.40 13.82
C GLN A 103 9.79 1.19 13.73
N LEU A 104 8.76 0.69 13.03
CA LEU A 104 7.44 1.30 12.97
C LEU A 104 6.80 1.35 14.36
N LYS A 105 6.13 2.47 14.66
CA LYS A 105 5.51 2.73 15.98
C LYS A 105 4.07 3.18 15.81
N ALA A 106 3.14 2.34 16.25
CA ALA A 106 1.72 2.65 16.27
C ALA A 106 1.09 2.13 17.56
N ARG A 107 0.23 2.94 18.19
CA ARG A 107 -0.38 2.63 19.49
C ARG A 107 -1.27 1.38 19.45
N LEU A 108 -1.94 1.14 18.34
CA LEU A 108 -2.87 0.02 18.14
C LEU A 108 -2.32 -1.06 17.19
N GLY A 109 -1.04 -0.94 16.81
CA GLY A 109 -0.32 -1.95 16.04
C GLY A 109 -0.10 -1.60 14.58
N THR A 110 0.75 -2.42 13.96
CA THR A 110 1.10 -2.38 12.55
C THR A 110 0.60 -3.64 11.87
N TYR A 111 -0.06 -3.47 10.73
CA TYR A 111 -0.72 -4.54 9.98
C TYR A 111 -0.28 -4.51 8.53
N ALA A 112 -0.30 -5.66 7.87
CA ALA A 112 0.03 -5.76 6.47
C ALA A 112 -0.83 -6.80 5.75
N VAL A 113 -0.98 -6.62 4.46
CA VAL A 113 -1.32 -7.67 3.50
C VAL A 113 -0.15 -7.85 2.55
N LEU A 114 -0.01 -9.01 1.93
CA LEU A 114 1.05 -9.24 0.94
C LEU A 114 0.62 -8.73 -0.44
N GLY A 115 1.60 -8.33 -1.24
CA GLY A 115 1.45 -8.01 -2.65
C GLY A 115 1.97 -9.12 -3.56
N ASN A 116 1.79 -8.95 -4.87
CA ASN A 116 2.20 -9.97 -5.84
C ASN A 116 3.72 -10.19 -5.89
N ASN A 117 4.52 -9.16 -5.62
CA ASN A 117 5.97 -9.31 -5.56
C ASN A 117 6.43 -10.04 -4.30
N ASP A 118 5.71 -9.90 -3.19
CA ASP A 118 5.96 -10.66 -1.96
C ASP A 118 5.71 -12.16 -2.17
N TYR A 119 4.67 -12.51 -2.96
CA TYR A 119 4.45 -13.90 -3.39
C TYR A 119 5.58 -14.44 -4.27
N ASN A 120 6.07 -13.62 -5.20
CA ASN A 120 7.19 -13.98 -6.07
C ASN A 120 8.50 -14.17 -5.28
N ALA A 121 8.68 -13.40 -4.22
CA ALA A 121 9.84 -13.50 -3.32
C ALA A 121 9.75 -14.67 -2.32
N GLY A 122 8.56 -15.26 -2.16
CA GLY A 122 8.28 -16.33 -1.19
C GLY A 122 7.40 -15.83 -0.04
N ALA A 123 6.07 -15.98 -0.19
CA ALA A 123 5.08 -15.44 0.75
C ALA A 123 5.34 -15.87 2.22
N SER A 124 5.73 -17.12 2.46
CA SER A 124 6.04 -17.62 3.81
C SER A 124 7.23 -16.91 4.44
N ASP A 125 8.29 -16.63 3.65
CA ASP A 125 9.48 -15.95 4.14
C ASP A 125 9.20 -14.47 4.41
N VAL A 126 8.43 -13.82 3.53
CA VAL A 126 8.02 -12.41 3.72
C VAL A 126 7.09 -12.29 4.93
N THR A 127 6.11 -13.19 5.10
CA THR A 127 5.23 -13.21 6.28
C THR A 127 6.05 -13.36 7.56
N ARG A 128 6.95 -14.35 7.61
CA ARG A 128 7.82 -14.60 8.77
C ARG A 128 8.67 -13.36 9.09
N ALA A 129 9.26 -12.72 8.10
CA ALA A 129 10.08 -11.52 8.29
C ALA A 129 9.26 -10.33 8.80
N LEU A 130 8.05 -10.12 8.28
CA LEU A 130 7.13 -9.07 8.73
C LEU A 130 6.70 -9.31 10.20
N GLU A 131 6.34 -10.55 10.54
CA GLU A 131 5.94 -10.91 11.91
C GLU A 131 7.09 -10.76 12.89
N ASN A 132 8.31 -11.14 12.51
CA ASN A 132 9.52 -10.90 13.30
C ASN A 132 9.80 -9.40 13.48
N ALA A 133 9.41 -8.57 12.53
CA ALA A 133 9.46 -7.11 12.60
C ALA A 133 8.29 -6.50 13.40
N GLY A 134 7.40 -7.32 14.00
CA GLY A 134 6.25 -6.86 14.77
C GLY A 134 5.08 -6.35 13.92
N VAL A 135 5.04 -6.70 12.64
CA VAL A 135 3.95 -6.39 11.71
C VAL A 135 3.04 -7.61 11.58
N ARG A 136 1.77 -7.49 11.98
CA ARG A 136 0.80 -8.58 11.84
C ARG A 136 0.32 -8.68 10.39
N VAL A 137 0.54 -9.82 9.76
CA VAL A 137 0.04 -10.11 8.42
C VAL A 137 -1.41 -10.61 8.49
N LEU A 138 -2.29 -10.06 7.66
CA LEU A 138 -3.68 -10.48 7.51
C LEU A 138 -3.81 -11.20 6.17
N ASP A 139 -3.87 -12.52 6.21
CA ASP A 139 -4.02 -13.40 5.04
C ASP A 139 -5.47 -13.88 4.98
N ASP A 140 -6.31 -13.17 4.24
CA ASP A 140 -7.76 -13.40 4.15
C ASP A 140 -8.46 -13.51 5.53
N ASP A 141 -7.94 -12.74 6.51
CA ASP A 141 -8.35 -12.72 7.90
C ASP A 141 -8.81 -11.31 8.31
N ALA A 142 -9.38 -11.20 9.51
CA ALA A 142 -9.81 -9.93 10.07
C ALA A 142 -9.54 -9.86 11.58
N VAL A 143 -9.32 -8.65 12.06
CA VAL A 143 -9.03 -8.37 13.47
C VAL A 143 -9.75 -7.11 13.95
N ARG A 144 -10.12 -7.08 15.24
CA ARG A 144 -10.60 -5.84 15.86
C ARG A 144 -9.43 -4.97 16.30
N VAL A 145 -9.44 -3.70 15.88
CA VAL A 145 -8.40 -2.71 16.21
C VAL A 145 -9.09 -1.44 16.71
N GLY A 146 -9.24 -1.30 18.02
CA GLY A 146 -10.02 -0.22 18.60
C GLY A 146 -11.48 -0.20 18.08
N PRO A 147 -11.94 0.91 17.48
CA PRO A 147 -13.30 1.00 16.92
C PRO A 147 -13.42 0.37 15.52
N ILE A 148 -12.34 -0.17 14.96
CA ILE A 148 -12.27 -0.65 13.59
C ILE A 148 -12.32 -2.18 13.59
N ALA A 149 -13.04 -2.76 12.63
CA ALA A 149 -12.86 -4.11 12.14
C ALA A 149 -11.95 -4.01 10.90
N LEU A 150 -10.71 -4.46 11.01
CA LEU A 150 -9.71 -4.45 9.95
C LEU A 150 -9.64 -5.82 9.31
N GLY A 151 -10.01 -5.94 8.04
CA GLY A 151 -9.80 -7.12 7.21
C GLY A 151 -8.61 -6.96 6.30
N GLY A 152 -7.95 -8.06 5.97
CA GLY A 152 -6.91 -8.14 4.95
C GLY A 152 -7.34 -9.06 3.83
N ARG A 153 -7.20 -8.59 2.59
CA ARG A 153 -7.21 -9.43 1.40
C ARG A 153 -5.83 -9.48 0.82
N ASP A 154 -5.33 -10.67 0.77
CA ASP A 154 -4.01 -10.90 0.27
C ASP A 154 -3.91 -10.64 -1.25
N GLY A 155 -2.71 -10.26 -1.69
CA GLY A 155 -2.41 -9.98 -3.10
C GLY A 155 -2.16 -11.24 -3.94
N ARG A 156 -2.46 -12.44 -3.38
CA ARG A 156 -2.43 -13.69 -4.09
C ARG A 156 -3.31 -13.57 -5.31
N VAL A 157 -2.73 -13.54 -6.48
CA VAL A 157 -3.39 -14.03 -7.64
C VAL A 157 -4.05 -13.12 -8.64
N TYR A 158 -3.38 -13.10 -9.72
CA TYR A 158 -3.96 -12.81 -11.03
C TYR A 158 -4.23 -14.04 -11.91
N HIS A 159 -3.78 -15.25 -11.52
CA HIS A 159 -3.71 -16.37 -12.45
C HIS A 159 -4.47 -17.65 -12.04
N GLN A 160 -5.30 -17.62 -10.98
CA GLN A 160 -6.06 -18.83 -10.58
C GLN A 160 -7.54 -18.53 -10.27
N PRO A 161 -8.49 -18.84 -11.18
CA PRO A 161 -9.88 -18.40 -11.07
C PRO A 161 -10.72 -18.95 -9.91
N PRO A 162 -10.72 -20.23 -9.51
CA PRO A 162 -11.63 -20.70 -8.45
C PRO A 162 -11.25 -20.32 -7.03
N PRO A 163 -9.96 -20.34 -6.61
CA PRO A 163 -9.58 -20.01 -5.23
C PRO A 163 -9.89 -18.56 -4.83
N LEU A 164 -9.79 -17.61 -5.78
CA LEU A 164 -9.96 -16.20 -5.51
C LEU A 164 -11.35 -15.82 -4.99
N LYS A 165 -12.40 -16.42 -5.57
CA LYS A 165 -13.77 -16.16 -5.10
C LYS A 165 -14.00 -16.69 -3.69
N ALA A 166 -13.44 -17.87 -3.38
CA ALA A 166 -13.54 -18.48 -2.05
C ALA A 166 -12.72 -17.67 -1.02
N ALA A 167 -11.49 -17.26 -1.33
CA ALA A 167 -10.65 -16.43 -0.47
C ALA A 167 -11.33 -15.08 -0.17
N ARG A 168 -11.88 -14.41 -1.19
CA ARG A 168 -12.68 -13.18 -0.98
C ARG A 168 -13.85 -13.41 -0.03
N ALA A 169 -14.59 -14.51 -0.20
CA ALA A 169 -15.73 -14.82 0.66
C ALA A 169 -15.28 -15.05 2.12
N MET A 170 -14.17 -15.74 2.33
CA MET A 170 -13.61 -15.96 3.68
C MET A 170 -13.20 -14.65 4.35
N ALA A 171 -12.45 -13.81 3.66
CA ALA A 171 -12.02 -12.50 4.16
C ALA A 171 -13.24 -11.61 4.49
N ASP A 172 -14.26 -11.60 3.63
CA ASP A 172 -15.48 -10.84 3.84
C ASP A 172 -16.27 -11.35 5.04
N GLU A 173 -16.42 -12.67 5.17
CA GLU A 173 -17.09 -13.29 6.30
C GLU A 173 -16.36 -12.99 7.61
N ALA A 174 -15.03 -13.13 7.63
CA ALA A 174 -14.22 -12.78 8.79
C ALA A 174 -14.42 -11.31 9.19
N LEU A 175 -14.36 -10.39 8.23
CA LEU A 175 -14.56 -8.97 8.45
C LEU A 175 -15.98 -8.66 8.96
N GLN A 176 -17.02 -9.31 8.42
CA GLN A 176 -18.40 -9.07 8.82
C GLN A 176 -18.71 -9.52 10.26
N ARG A 177 -18.08 -10.58 10.73
CA ARG A 177 -18.25 -11.11 12.09
C ARG A 177 -17.74 -10.17 13.18
N ILE A 178 -16.82 -9.27 12.88
CA ILE A 178 -16.22 -8.37 13.86
C ILE A 178 -17.03 -7.08 13.94
N ALA A 179 -17.47 -6.67 15.11
CA ALA A 179 -18.15 -5.40 15.31
C ALA A 179 -17.19 -4.21 15.12
N GLY A 180 -17.66 -3.12 14.51
CA GLY A 180 -16.89 -1.90 14.29
C GLY A 180 -16.97 -1.39 12.84
N ILE A 181 -16.24 -0.30 12.59
CA ILE A 181 -16.12 0.33 11.27
C ILE A 181 -15.33 -0.61 10.37
N LYS A 182 -15.92 -1.01 9.24
CA LYS A 182 -15.30 -1.96 8.32
C LYS A 182 -14.25 -1.29 7.47
N VAL A 183 -13.00 -1.62 7.72
CA VAL A 183 -11.82 -1.20 6.93
C VAL A 183 -11.22 -2.45 6.29
N LEU A 184 -11.01 -2.41 4.99
CA LEU A 184 -10.40 -3.49 4.23
C LEU A 184 -9.04 -3.02 3.69
N ALA A 185 -7.97 -3.70 4.06
CA ALA A 185 -6.67 -3.57 3.42
C ALA A 185 -6.58 -4.60 2.28
N ALA A 186 -6.18 -4.15 1.11
CA ALA A 186 -5.95 -5.00 -0.05
C ALA A 186 -4.77 -4.48 -0.85
N HIS A 187 -4.00 -5.37 -1.49
CA HIS A 187 -2.91 -4.88 -2.32
C HIS A 187 -3.45 -4.15 -3.55
N ARG A 188 -4.41 -4.76 -4.25
CA ARG A 188 -4.99 -4.22 -5.48
C ARG A 188 -6.25 -3.39 -5.24
N PRO A 189 -6.38 -2.21 -5.86
CA PRO A 189 -7.57 -1.38 -5.73
C PRO A 189 -8.82 -2.01 -6.36
N ASP A 190 -8.66 -2.98 -7.25
CA ASP A 190 -9.73 -3.75 -7.89
C ASP A 190 -10.64 -4.45 -6.86
N GLU A 191 -10.10 -4.78 -5.68
CA GLU A 191 -10.84 -5.40 -4.58
C GLU A 191 -11.97 -4.50 -4.04
N PHE A 192 -11.91 -3.19 -4.30
CA PHE A 192 -12.98 -2.26 -3.99
C PHE A 192 -14.30 -2.60 -4.69
N ALA A 193 -14.23 -3.02 -5.97
CA ALA A 193 -15.42 -3.40 -6.73
C ALA A 193 -16.12 -4.64 -6.15
N PHE A 194 -15.37 -5.50 -5.48
CA PHE A 194 -15.86 -6.77 -4.93
C PHE A 194 -16.07 -6.71 -3.41
N SER A 195 -15.72 -5.59 -2.76
CA SER A 195 -15.92 -5.45 -1.32
C SER A 195 -17.40 -5.32 -0.96
N PRO A 196 -17.86 -5.89 0.15
CA PRO A 196 -19.23 -5.76 0.63
C PRO A 196 -19.69 -4.31 0.75
N SER A 197 -20.99 -4.07 0.57
CA SER A 197 -21.59 -2.74 0.73
C SER A 197 -21.42 -2.15 2.14
N SER A 198 -21.24 -3.01 3.14
CA SER A 198 -20.96 -2.63 4.53
C SER A 198 -19.54 -2.16 4.77
N THR A 199 -18.60 -2.37 3.81
CA THR A 199 -17.24 -1.86 3.91
C THR A 199 -17.25 -0.34 3.79
N THR A 200 -16.66 0.34 4.77
CA THR A 200 -16.61 1.81 4.81
C THR A 200 -15.40 2.36 4.07
N LEU A 201 -14.25 1.72 4.25
CA LEU A 201 -12.97 2.18 3.73
C LEU A 201 -12.17 1.00 3.17
N VAL A 202 -11.67 1.15 1.96
CA VAL A 202 -10.70 0.23 1.35
C VAL A 202 -9.38 0.97 1.15
N LEU A 203 -8.28 0.35 1.54
CA LEU A 203 -6.93 0.86 1.45
C LEU A 203 -6.14 -0.01 0.48
N ALA A 204 -5.51 0.60 -0.54
CA ALA A 204 -4.81 -0.15 -1.57
C ALA A 204 -3.57 0.56 -2.12
N GLY A 205 -2.72 -0.21 -2.81
CA GLY A 205 -1.54 0.23 -3.55
C GLY A 205 -1.52 -0.29 -4.97
N HIS A 206 -0.44 -1.00 -5.34
CA HIS A 206 -0.24 -1.76 -6.57
C HIS A 206 -0.08 -0.94 -7.87
N THR A 207 -0.91 0.07 -8.07
CA THR A 207 -0.96 0.84 -9.33
C THR A 207 0.19 1.83 -9.48
N HIS A 208 0.91 2.13 -8.40
CA HIS A 208 1.91 3.21 -8.33
C HIS A 208 1.40 4.57 -8.83
N CYS A 209 0.08 4.79 -8.84
CA CYS A 209 -0.56 5.92 -9.51
C CYS A 209 -0.13 6.05 -11.00
N GLY A 210 0.23 4.92 -11.63
CA GLY A 210 0.75 4.84 -12.99
C GLY A 210 2.25 5.05 -13.13
N GLN A 211 2.98 5.31 -12.04
CA GLN A 211 4.44 5.52 -11.92
C GLN A 211 5.05 6.50 -12.94
N ILE A 212 4.77 6.31 -14.24
CA ILE A 212 5.17 7.20 -15.35
C ILE A 212 3.91 7.77 -15.98
N VAL A 213 3.59 8.99 -15.58
CA VAL A 213 2.43 9.75 -16.06
C VAL A 213 2.94 10.94 -16.89
N LEU A 214 2.72 10.89 -18.19
CA LEU A 214 3.20 11.90 -19.13
C LEU A 214 2.13 12.98 -19.36
N PRO A 215 2.55 14.25 -19.52
CA PRO A 215 1.62 15.30 -19.92
C PRO A 215 0.86 14.91 -21.19
N LEU A 216 -0.43 15.22 -21.27
CA LEU A 216 -1.35 14.94 -22.38
C LEU A 216 -1.67 13.46 -22.63
N ILE A 217 -0.79 12.53 -22.30
CA ILE A 217 -0.96 11.08 -22.49
C ILE A 217 -1.58 10.45 -21.22
N GLY A 218 -1.14 10.89 -20.05
CA GLY A 218 -1.51 10.32 -18.78
C GLY A 218 -0.64 9.12 -18.40
N ALA A 219 -1.16 8.22 -17.55
CA ALA A 219 -0.48 7.02 -17.12
C ALA A 219 -0.29 6.05 -18.28
N ILE A 220 0.95 5.54 -18.42
CA ILE A 220 1.31 4.56 -19.46
C ILE A 220 0.78 3.17 -19.09
N ALA A 221 0.82 2.84 -17.80
CA ALA A 221 0.27 1.60 -17.24
C ALA A 221 -0.64 1.92 -16.06
N THR A 222 -1.68 1.12 -15.84
CA THR A 222 -2.63 1.37 -14.76
C THR A 222 -2.57 0.34 -13.64
N GLY A 223 -2.09 -0.87 -13.91
CA GLY A 223 -2.04 -1.95 -12.92
C GLY A 223 -3.42 -2.41 -12.41
N SER A 224 -4.52 -1.94 -13.01
CA SER A 224 -5.90 -2.25 -12.59
C SER A 224 -6.72 -2.71 -13.78
N ASP A 225 -7.59 -3.71 -13.57
CA ASP A 225 -8.55 -4.19 -14.57
C ASP A 225 -9.63 -3.15 -14.88
N PHE A 226 -9.82 -2.20 -13.97
CA PHE A 226 -10.72 -1.06 -14.15
C PHE A 226 -10.03 0.17 -14.79
N GLY A 227 -8.80 -0.02 -15.29
CA GLY A 227 -8.04 1.02 -15.96
C GLY A 227 -7.78 2.21 -15.05
N ARG A 228 -8.11 3.42 -15.50
CA ARG A 228 -7.86 4.65 -14.74
C ARG A 228 -8.86 4.91 -13.62
N LYS A 229 -9.95 4.14 -13.53
CA LYS A 229 -11.02 4.35 -12.53
C LYS A 229 -10.50 4.23 -11.10
N TYR A 230 -9.59 3.27 -10.86
CA TYR A 230 -9.01 3.00 -9.54
C TYR A 230 -7.50 3.25 -9.50
N LEU A 231 -7.03 4.19 -10.30
CA LEU A 231 -5.59 4.40 -10.48
C LEU A 231 -4.93 5.04 -9.25
N CYS A 232 -5.55 6.04 -8.64
CA CYS A 232 -4.86 6.86 -7.63
C CYS A 232 -5.81 7.71 -6.80
N GLY A 233 -5.43 7.95 -5.55
CA GLY A 233 -6.09 8.94 -4.68
C GLY A 233 -7.36 8.43 -4.03
N VAL A 234 -8.32 9.32 -3.83
CA VAL A 234 -9.57 9.02 -3.11
C VAL A 234 -10.71 8.85 -4.11
N ILE A 235 -11.29 7.67 -4.12
CA ILE A 235 -12.46 7.32 -4.94
C ILE A 235 -13.63 7.02 -4.01
N ARG A 236 -14.81 7.56 -4.33
CA ARG A 236 -16.04 7.32 -3.55
C ARG A 236 -17.09 6.66 -4.43
N ASP A 237 -17.79 5.68 -3.83
CA ASP A 237 -18.91 5.01 -4.47
C ASP A 237 -19.97 4.74 -3.37
N GLY A 238 -21.04 5.53 -3.38
CA GLY A 238 -22.03 5.55 -2.32
C GLY A 238 -21.41 5.89 -0.95
N SER A 239 -21.57 4.99 0.01
CA SER A 239 -21.00 5.12 1.36
C SER A 239 -19.56 4.60 1.47
N LYS A 240 -19.05 3.93 0.43
CA LYS A 240 -17.71 3.36 0.43
C LYS A 240 -16.66 4.37 -0.07
N THR A 241 -15.50 4.32 0.55
CA THR A 241 -14.33 5.11 0.13
C THR A 241 -13.16 4.16 -0.16
N LEU A 242 -12.49 4.36 -1.29
CA LEU A 242 -11.22 3.74 -1.62
C LEU A 242 -10.11 4.79 -1.55
N VAL A 243 -8.99 4.43 -0.93
CA VAL A 243 -7.76 5.23 -0.98
C VAL A 243 -6.68 4.39 -1.65
N VAL A 244 -6.15 4.90 -2.76
CA VAL A 244 -5.05 4.26 -3.50
C VAL A 244 -3.81 5.13 -3.37
N THR A 245 -2.76 4.58 -2.76
CA THR A 245 -1.46 5.24 -2.62
C THR A 245 -0.60 5.06 -3.87
N ALA A 246 0.27 6.03 -4.13
CA ALA A 246 1.28 5.92 -5.18
C ALA A 246 2.40 4.95 -4.85
N GLY A 247 2.45 4.45 -3.62
CA GLY A 247 3.54 3.62 -3.15
C GLY A 247 4.84 4.38 -2.91
N LEU A 248 5.80 3.73 -2.29
CA LEU A 248 7.06 4.33 -1.86
C LEU A 248 8.21 4.10 -2.86
N GLY A 249 8.34 2.87 -3.36
CA GLY A 249 9.37 2.44 -4.30
C GLY A 249 8.95 2.53 -5.76
N THR A 250 9.61 1.79 -6.61
CA THR A 250 9.30 1.72 -8.05
C THR A 250 9.17 0.27 -8.50
N SER A 251 8.41 0.06 -9.57
CA SER A 251 8.31 -1.23 -10.24
C SER A 251 9.08 -1.17 -11.57
N TYR A 252 9.82 -2.22 -11.91
CA TYR A 252 10.64 -2.43 -13.12
C TYR A 252 11.80 -1.46 -13.31
N VAL A 253 11.55 -0.15 -13.28
CA VAL A 253 12.59 0.87 -13.53
C VAL A 253 12.57 1.94 -12.44
N PRO A 254 13.71 2.44 -11.96
CA PRO A 254 13.81 3.38 -10.85
C PRO A 254 13.50 4.82 -11.28
N LEU A 255 12.35 5.01 -11.96
CA LEU A 255 11.95 6.31 -12.49
C LEU A 255 10.48 6.60 -12.14
N ARG A 256 10.19 7.84 -11.74
CA ARG A 256 8.83 8.35 -11.53
C ARG A 256 8.61 9.68 -12.24
N PHE A 257 7.45 9.83 -12.88
CA PHE A 257 6.98 11.07 -13.49
C PHE A 257 5.50 11.26 -13.19
N GLY A 258 5.11 12.43 -12.70
CA GLY A 258 3.71 12.78 -12.42
C GLY A 258 3.04 11.98 -11.28
N ALA A 259 3.75 11.01 -10.69
CA ALA A 259 3.28 10.14 -9.61
C ALA A 259 4.36 10.05 -8.51
N PRO A 260 4.56 11.12 -7.71
CA PRO A 260 5.55 11.11 -6.63
C PRO A 260 5.18 10.07 -5.58
N PRO A 261 6.18 9.48 -4.86
CA PRO A 261 5.92 8.58 -3.76
C PRO A 261 5.10 9.27 -2.67
N ASP A 262 4.17 8.56 -2.04
CA ASP A 262 3.33 9.14 -1.00
C ASP A 262 3.05 8.20 0.18
N ILE A 263 2.63 8.82 1.28
CA ILE A 263 2.10 8.21 2.49
C ILE A 263 0.76 8.90 2.78
N TRP A 264 -0.26 8.12 3.11
CA TRP A 264 -1.55 8.69 3.52
C TRP A 264 -1.71 8.68 5.04
N LEU A 265 -2.03 9.84 5.61
CA LEU A 265 -2.52 9.97 6.99
C LEU A 265 -4.04 10.17 6.95
N ILE A 266 -4.77 9.12 7.33
CA ILE A 266 -6.22 9.06 7.29
C ILE A 266 -6.73 9.18 8.72
N THR A 267 -7.61 10.15 8.98
CA THR A 267 -8.26 10.32 10.29
C THR A 267 -9.72 9.92 10.18
N LEU A 268 -10.12 8.91 10.96
CA LEU A 268 -11.51 8.48 11.10
C LEU A 268 -12.12 9.13 12.36
N ARG A 269 -13.28 9.71 12.21
CA ARG A 269 -14.03 10.38 13.31
C ARG A 269 -15.52 10.39 13.06
#